data_64dbaa43f5a35a8f4c2009a4a6e6d953
#
_entry.id   64dbaa43f5a35a8f4c2009a4a6e6d953
#
_cell.length_a   1.000
_cell.length_b   1.000
_cell.length_c   1.000
_cell.angle_alpha   90.00
_cell.angle_beta   90.00
_cell.angle_gamma   90.00
#
_symmetry.space_group_name_H-M   'P 1'
#
loop_
_entity.id
_entity.type
_entity.pdbx_description
1 polymer ?
#
loop_
_entity_poly.entity_id
_entity_poly.type
_entity_poly.pdbx_seq_one_letter_code
_entity_poly.pdbx_strand_id
1 'polypeptide(L)'
;MSNFNKRKLLELIAGIAPGRGTAEHESDDETLFLKNFLPVPEYRRALEPDILLILGGRGVGKTELFRLLAIPTGPATLVENLNIRGLPSLDTTIWVAAFGRIRQQEKTFPTPEIIESQMKNASNTDWRAFWMGLMLGRILHNSSKALNTDWAKEIPLSIREALKDKLPLVSQWFPLVRQEIENISYALDVLDEKLLEADEWLFVTYDELDRLVSTYSNLSISIRELLAFWLDKWRRWERIRPKIFLRTDLFQEEFLGFPDASKLKAHEINLEWKPLQLYQLLFKRLANSGSEMKEYLGMVPNLINDSNTALGVMIEPEESLFQSIIEKLIGKFMGANARKGYTYRWIPNHLQDAGGRIAPRSFLKLFSIAANRRLEKFNEENEQSLSGTALLQPSDLQGALMDTSEDRIRELAHEEYPWLEALKTSLLGLEVPTSKSKFLEVLKGTEWSKKSGKLPPTSQPEEVLKYLLQLGIVESRSDERINMPEIYLYGFKVKRRGGIKRPK
;
A
#
# COMPACT_ATOMS: atom_id res chain seq x y z
N MET A 1 -22.88 -4.52 34.75
CA MET A 1 -22.68 -4.12 33.36
C MET A 1 -21.82 -2.87 33.37
N SER A 2 -20.60 -2.93 32.84
CA SER A 2 -19.72 -1.76 32.76
C SER A 2 -20.44 -0.68 31.92
N ASN A 3 -20.54 0.50 32.50
CA ASN A 3 -21.24 1.62 31.89
C ASN A 3 -20.26 2.35 30.94
N PHE A 4 -20.08 1.80 29.71
CA PHE A 4 -19.19 2.39 28.73
C PHE A 4 -19.75 3.70 28.19
N ASN A 5 -18.90 4.70 28.03
CA ASN A 5 -19.24 5.93 27.31
C ASN A 5 -19.32 5.66 25.81
N LYS A 6 -20.54 5.43 25.29
CA LYS A 6 -20.76 5.12 23.87
C LYS A 6 -20.22 6.17 22.92
N ARG A 7 -20.37 7.45 23.25
CA ARG A 7 -19.85 8.55 22.44
C ARG A 7 -18.34 8.47 22.30
N LYS A 8 -17.66 8.27 23.43
CA LYS A 8 -16.20 8.13 23.45
C LYS A 8 -15.72 6.94 22.62
N LEU A 9 -16.40 5.80 22.73
CA LEU A 9 -16.08 4.62 21.90
C LEU A 9 -16.32 4.87 20.40
N LEU A 10 -17.38 5.58 20.03
CA LEU A 10 -17.63 5.98 18.64
C LEU A 10 -16.58 6.95 18.11
N GLU A 11 -16.14 7.91 18.92
CA GLU A 11 -15.04 8.84 18.57
C GLU A 11 -13.73 8.07 18.32
N LEU A 12 -13.42 7.06 19.13
CA LEU A 12 -12.26 6.19 18.92
C LEU A 12 -12.37 5.38 17.63
N ILE A 13 -13.56 4.84 17.31
CA ILE A 13 -13.80 4.14 16.02
C ILE A 13 -13.67 5.13 14.85
N ALA A 14 -14.20 6.33 14.97
CA ALA A 14 -14.10 7.35 13.93
C ALA A 14 -12.66 7.74 13.60
N GLY A 15 -11.77 7.69 14.59
CA GLY A 15 -10.35 8.04 14.47
C GLY A 15 -9.44 6.94 13.94
N ILE A 16 -9.90 5.71 13.68
CA ILE A 16 -9.01 4.59 13.30
C ILE A 16 -8.51 4.62 11.87
N ALA A 17 -9.24 5.26 10.96
CA ALA A 17 -8.82 5.33 9.57
C ALA A 17 -7.73 6.40 9.41
N PRO A 18 -6.73 6.18 8.53
CA PRO A 18 -5.82 7.22 8.13
C PRO A 18 -6.63 8.42 7.65
N GLY A 19 -6.32 9.62 8.15
CA GLY A 19 -6.97 10.86 7.72
C GLY A 19 -6.88 11.08 6.20
N ARG A 20 -7.27 12.25 5.69
CA ARG A 20 -7.19 12.58 4.25
C ARG A 20 -5.78 12.48 3.66
N GLY A 21 -4.76 12.36 4.50
CA GLY A 21 -3.41 11.94 4.15
C GLY A 21 -3.34 10.41 4.13
N THR A 22 -2.47 9.91 3.34
CA THR A 22 -1.99 8.55 3.28
C THR A 22 -1.40 8.13 4.64
N ALA A 23 -0.99 6.88 4.78
CA ALA A 23 -0.12 6.41 5.88
C ALA A 23 1.04 7.36 6.18
N GLU A 24 1.41 8.19 5.19
CA GLU A 24 2.39 9.27 5.27
C GLU A 24 2.12 10.29 6.40
N HIS A 25 0.87 10.46 6.79
CA HIS A 25 0.45 11.39 7.86
C HIS A 25 0.08 10.70 9.18
N GLU A 26 0.07 9.37 9.21
CA GLU A 26 -0.09 8.65 10.47
C GLU A 26 1.19 8.78 11.30
N SER A 27 1.21 9.81 12.08
CA SER A 27 2.14 10.15 13.16
C SER A 27 3.64 10.15 12.81
N ASP A 28 4.26 11.24 13.14
CA ASP A 28 5.71 11.35 13.35
C ASP A 28 6.19 10.53 14.57
N ASP A 29 5.24 9.99 15.32
CA ASP A 29 5.50 9.19 16.51
C ASP A 29 5.69 7.72 16.11
N GLU A 30 6.95 7.30 16.14
CA GLU A 30 7.37 5.92 15.89
C GLU A 30 6.65 4.93 16.80
N THR A 31 6.41 5.31 18.06
CA THR A 31 5.72 4.46 19.02
C THR A 31 4.26 4.22 18.61
N LEU A 32 3.57 5.27 18.16
CA LEU A 32 2.19 5.15 17.68
C LEU A 32 2.11 4.37 16.36
N PHE A 33 3.08 4.58 15.47
CA PHE A 33 3.20 3.81 14.24
C PHE A 33 3.35 2.32 14.54
N LEU A 34 4.28 1.94 15.42
CA LEU A 34 4.50 0.54 15.81
C LEU A 34 3.26 -0.09 16.47
N LYS A 35 2.58 0.65 17.35
CA LYS A 35 1.33 0.17 17.98
C LYS A 35 0.21 -0.09 16.96
N ASN A 36 0.15 0.67 15.88
CA ASN A 36 -0.84 0.51 14.81
C ASN A 36 -0.43 -0.50 13.73
N PHE A 37 0.85 -0.87 13.66
CA PHE A 37 1.36 -1.81 12.67
C PHE A 37 0.95 -3.24 13.02
N LEU A 38 0.37 -3.97 12.05
CA LEU A 38 0.08 -5.39 12.18
C LEU A 38 1.09 -6.20 11.36
N PRO A 39 1.96 -7.00 11.99
CA PRO A 39 2.79 -7.94 11.28
C PRO A 39 1.92 -9.08 10.72
N VAL A 40 1.92 -9.24 9.40
CA VAL A 40 1.21 -10.32 8.72
C VAL A 40 2.20 -11.36 8.19
N PRO A 41 1.81 -12.67 8.11
CA PRO A 41 2.71 -13.75 7.70
C PRO A 41 3.38 -13.52 6.33
N GLU A 42 2.72 -12.82 5.44
CA GLU A 42 3.22 -12.47 4.11
C GLU A 42 4.51 -11.63 4.17
N TYR A 43 4.69 -10.82 5.23
CA TYR A 43 5.89 -10.00 5.43
C TYR A 43 7.15 -10.82 5.71
N ARG A 44 7.00 -12.08 6.15
CA ARG A 44 8.15 -12.99 6.36
C ARG A 44 9.01 -13.07 5.11
N ARG A 45 8.39 -13.32 3.97
CA ARG A 45 9.12 -13.45 2.70
C ARG A 45 9.74 -12.12 2.23
N ALA A 46 9.18 -10.99 2.61
CA ALA A 46 9.74 -9.68 2.27
C ALA A 46 11.15 -9.47 2.85
N LEU A 47 11.49 -10.16 3.94
CA LEU A 47 12.81 -10.10 4.58
C LEU A 47 13.83 -11.06 3.96
N GLU A 48 13.39 -12.07 3.20
CA GLU A 48 14.29 -13.03 2.58
C GLU A 48 15.22 -12.32 1.57
N PRO A 49 16.56 -12.55 1.61
CA PRO A 49 17.49 -11.91 0.69
C PRO A 49 17.14 -12.12 -0.79
N ASP A 50 16.53 -13.26 -1.12
CA ASP A 50 16.17 -13.63 -2.47
C ASP A 50 14.91 -12.95 -3.02
N ILE A 51 14.18 -12.23 -2.22
CA ILE A 51 13.01 -11.45 -2.66
C ILE A 51 13.43 -10.01 -2.96
N LEU A 52 13.34 -9.63 -4.23
CA LEU A 52 13.63 -8.28 -4.72
C LEU A 52 12.41 -7.38 -4.71
N LEU A 53 11.27 -7.95 -5.17
CA LEU A 53 10.05 -7.19 -5.45
C LEU A 53 8.99 -7.47 -4.41
N ILE A 54 8.43 -6.39 -3.89
CA ILE A 54 7.29 -6.41 -2.99
C ILE A 54 6.14 -5.72 -3.72
N LEU A 55 5.32 -6.53 -4.37
CA LEU A 55 4.21 -6.08 -5.18
C LEU A 55 2.93 -5.93 -4.36
N GLY A 56 2.02 -5.13 -4.85
CA GLY A 56 0.69 -5.03 -4.27
C GLY A 56 -0.11 -3.86 -4.82
N GLY A 57 -1.42 -3.96 -4.76
CA GLY A 57 -2.33 -2.88 -5.11
C GLY A 57 -2.16 -1.67 -4.18
N ARG A 58 -2.92 -0.62 -4.47
CA ARG A 58 -2.91 0.57 -3.61
C ARG A 58 -3.60 0.31 -2.27
N GLY A 59 -3.00 0.87 -1.21
CA GLY A 59 -3.55 0.77 0.16
C GLY A 59 -3.37 -0.60 0.82
N VAL A 60 -2.55 -1.48 0.24
CA VAL A 60 -2.24 -2.81 0.82
C VAL A 60 -1.14 -2.80 1.88
N GLY A 61 -0.54 -1.63 2.19
CA GLY A 61 0.44 -1.52 3.26
C GLY A 61 1.90 -1.61 2.81
N LYS A 62 2.21 -1.44 1.49
CA LYS A 62 3.61 -1.38 1.01
C LYS A 62 4.42 -0.33 1.75
N THR A 63 3.95 0.91 1.77
CA THR A 63 4.61 2.03 2.45
C THR A 63 4.73 1.82 3.96
N GLU A 64 3.74 1.13 4.58
CA GLU A 64 3.83 0.76 5.99
C GLU A 64 5.00 -0.20 6.26
N LEU A 65 5.16 -1.23 5.41
CA LEU A 65 6.28 -2.15 5.53
C LEU A 65 7.61 -1.46 5.22
N PHE A 66 7.67 -0.61 4.17
CA PHE A 66 8.86 0.18 3.86
C PHE A 66 9.29 1.07 5.03
N ARG A 67 8.32 1.77 5.66
CA ARG A 67 8.59 2.62 6.84
C ARG A 67 9.09 1.81 8.02
N LEU A 68 8.48 0.65 8.28
CA LEU A 68 8.95 -0.25 9.33
C LEU A 68 10.40 -0.66 9.12
N LEU A 69 10.78 -1.04 7.89
CA LEU A 69 12.14 -1.44 7.57
C LEU A 69 13.16 -0.29 7.66
N ALA A 70 12.69 0.95 7.60
CA ALA A 70 13.52 2.14 7.79
C ALA A 70 13.73 2.52 9.27
N ILE A 71 12.94 1.96 10.19
CA ILE A 71 13.10 2.15 11.64
C ILE A 71 14.21 1.20 12.13
N PRO A 72 15.19 1.66 12.92
CA PRO A 72 16.29 0.80 13.38
C PRO A 72 15.85 -0.49 14.07
N THR A 73 14.77 -0.45 14.86
CA THR A 73 14.19 -1.60 15.57
C THR A 73 13.17 -2.38 14.75
N GLY A 74 12.75 -1.86 13.59
CA GLY A 74 11.64 -2.41 12.80
C GLY A 74 11.86 -3.83 12.31
N PRO A 75 12.98 -4.15 11.66
CA PRO A 75 13.27 -5.52 11.22
C PRO A 75 13.28 -6.52 12.39
N ALA A 76 13.88 -6.15 13.54
CA ALA A 76 13.87 -6.96 14.74
C ALA A 76 12.47 -7.24 15.26
N THR A 77 11.65 -6.19 15.36
CA THR A 77 10.25 -6.29 15.76
C THR A 77 9.46 -7.24 14.84
N LEU A 78 9.72 -7.22 13.54
CA LEU A 78 9.05 -8.10 12.59
C LEU A 78 9.48 -9.57 12.77
N VAL A 79 10.78 -9.82 12.91
CA VAL A 79 11.34 -11.16 13.09
C VAL A 79 10.83 -11.82 14.35
N GLU A 80 10.83 -11.09 15.47
CA GLU A 80 10.33 -11.57 16.76
C GLU A 80 8.84 -11.96 16.70
N ASN A 81 8.01 -11.09 16.13
CA ASN A 81 6.56 -11.30 16.10
C ASN A 81 6.10 -12.35 15.08
N LEU A 82 6.86 -12.59 14.01
CA LEU A 82 6.54 -13.60 13.01
C LEU A 82 7.28 -14.93 13.21
N ASN A 83 8.11 -15.05 14.25
CA ASN A 83 8.95 -16.23 14.50
C ASN A 83 9.72 -16.66 13.24
N ILE A 84 10.39 -15.72 12.59
CA ILE A 84 11.07 -15.97 11.33
C ILE A 84 12.40 -16.66 11.64
N ARG A 85 12.63 -17.80 10.98
CA ARG A 85 13.88 -18.57 11.07
C ARG A 85 14.58 -18.58 9.72
N GLY A 86 15.91 -18.70 9.72
CA GLY A 86 16.71 -18.84 8.50
C GLY A 86 16.96 -17.53 7.76
N LEU A 87 16.69 -16.38 8.39
CA LEU A 87 17.14 -15.08 7.90
C LEU A 87 18.56 -14.78 8.40
N PRO A 88 19.27 -13.85 7.73
CA PRO A 88 20.47 -13.24 8.29
C PRO A 88 20.20 -12.72 9.70
N SER A 89 21.21 -12.78 10.58
CA SER A 89 21.12 -12.17 11.89
C SER A 89 20.79 -10.69 11.77
N LEU A 90 19.86 -10.18 12.55
CA LEU A 90 19.46 -8.77 12.50
C LEU A 90 20.60 -7.82 12.88
N ASP A 91 21.48 -8.28 13.76
CA ASP A 91 22.66 -7.52 14.18
C ASP A 91 23.69 -7.34 13.03
N THR A 92 23.56 -8.18 12.00
CA THR A 92 24.42 -8.15 10.79
C THR A 92 23.67 -7.62 9.56
N THR A 93 22.46 -7.06 9.73
CA THR A 93 21.69 -6.47 8.62
C THR A 93 21.66 -4.95 8.70
N ILE A 94 21.92 -4.31 7.57
CA ILE A 94 21.89 -2.85 7.40
C ILE A 94 20.77 -2.52 6.41
N TRP A 95 19.88 -1.60 6.78
CA TRP A 95 18.76 -1.18 5.96
C TRP A 95 18.93 0.27 5.53
N VAL A 96 18.96 0.52 4.22
CA VAL A 96 19.16 1.84 3.63
C VAL A 96 18.02 2.15 2.67
N ALA A 97 17.25 3.19 2.96
CA ALA A 97 16.26 3.69 2.02
C ALA A 97 16.93 4.54 0.96
N ALA A 98 16.97 4.03 -0.27
CA ALA A 98 17.55 4.74 -1.41
C ALA A 98 16.55 5.70 -2.06
N PHE A 99 15.26 5.39 -2.01
CA PHE A 99 14.18 6.28 -2.46
C PHE A 99 12.88 5.99 -1.73
N GLY A 100 12.10 7.03 -1.41
CA GLY A 100 10.82 6.93 -0.74
C GLY A 100 10.66 7.99 0.33
N ARG A 101 9.43 8.17 0.83
CA ARG A 101 9.16 9.15 1.88
C ARG A 101 9.40 8.58 3.27
N ILE A 102 10.48 9.03 3.87
CA ILE A 102 10.72 8.90 5.31
C ILE A 102 10.73 10.32 5.84
N ARG A 103 9.73 10.72 6.63
CA ARG A 103 9.48 12.11 7.01
C ARG A 103 10.69 12.82 7.61
N GLN A 104 11.46 12.16 8.43
CA GLN A 104 12.71 12.70 8.97
C GLN A 104 13.80 12.92 7.90
N GLN A 105 13.62 12.35 6.70
CA GLN A 105 14.59 12.34 5.61
C GLN A 105 14.04 12.93 4.30
N GLU A 106 12.82 13.48 4.28
CA GLU A 106 12.20 14.02 3.06
C GLU A 106 13.08 15.03 2.32
N LYS A 107 13.77 15.89 3.06
CA LYS A 107 14.68 16.89 2.49
C LYS A 107 15.97 16.31 1.91
N THR A 108 16.23 15.03 2.11
CA THR A 108 17.43 14.36 1.59
C THR A 108 17.23 13.75 0.21
N PHE A 109 15.97 13.71 -0.29
CA PHE A 109 15.67 13.20 -1.61
C PHE A 109 15.37 14.34 -2.60
N PRO A 110 15.73 14.19 -3.89
CA PRO A 110 15.34 15.14 -4.91
C PRO A 110 13.81 15.11 -5.11
N THR A 111 13.21 16.28 -5.35
CA THR A 111 11.77 16.36 -5.66
C THR A 111 11.46 15.87 -7.07
N PRO A 112 10.21 15.43 -7.37
CA PRO A 112 9.81 15.01 -8.71
C PRO A 112 10.13 16.05 -9.80
N GLU A 113 9.93 17.33 -9.50
CA GLU A 113 10.21 18.42 -10.45
C GLU A 113 11.70 18.53 -10.79
N ILE A 114 12.57 18.32 -9.78
CA ILE A 114 14.03 18.32 -10.01
C ILE A 114 14.41 17.11 -10.86
N ILE A 115 13.91 15.94 -10.52
CA ILE A 115 14.18 14.71 -11.28
C ILE A 115 13.70 14.88 -12.73
N GLU A 116 12.46 15.32 -12.93
CA GLU A 116 11.89 15.49 -14.26
C GLU A 116 12.66 16.51 -15.11
N SER A 117 13.09 17.62 -14.49
CA SER A 117 13.90 18.64 -15.15
C SER A 117 15.26 18.10 -15.62
N GLN A 118 15.93 17.31 -14.78
CA GLN A 118 17.26 16.77 -15.06
C GLN A 118 17.24 15.52 -15.97
N MET A 119 16.17 14.74 -15.93
CA MET A 119 16.04 13.45 -16.61
C MET A 119 15.08 13.50 -17.82
N LYS A 120 14.68 14.70 -18.27
CA LYS A 120 13.68 14.89 -19.35
C LYS A 120 14.00 14.14 -20.65
N ASN A 121 15.29 14.08 -21.02
CA ASN A 121 15.77 13.42 -22.24
C ASN A 121 16.79 12.31 -21.91
N ALA A 122 16.70 11.73 -20.71
CA ALA A 122 17.63 10.74 -20.25
C ALA A 122 17.54 9.43 -21.05
N SER A 123 18.69 8.89 -21.40
CA SER A 123 18.82 7.54 -21.97
C SER A 123 18.63 6.46 -20.88
N ASN A 124 18.53 5.22 -21.29
CA ASN A 124 18.47 4.09 -20.37
C ASN A 124 19.70 4.06 -19.43
N THR A 125 20.87 4.32 -19.97
CA THR A 125 22.12 4.37 -19.18
C THR A 125 22.13 5.53 -18.19
N ASP A 126 21.51 6.66 -18.54
CA ASP A 126 21.36 7.80 -17.63
C ASP A 126 20.48 7.45 -16.43
N TRP A 127 19.37 6.75 -16.64
CA TRP A 127 18.52 6.28 -15.54
C TRP A 127 19.25 5.29 -14.63
N ARG A 128 20.07 4.38 -15.17
CA ARG A 128 20.91 3.48 -14.36
C ARG A 128 21.92 4.24 -13.52
N ALA A 129 22.60 5.24 -14.10
CA ALA A 129 23.53 6.11 -13.38
C ALA A 129 22.82 6.92 -12.29
N PHE A 130 21.60 7.41 -12.56
CA PHE A 130 20.77 8.11 -11.58
C PHE A 130 20.45 7.22 -10.37
N TRP A 131 19.96 5.99 -10.59
CA TRP A 131 19.67 5.04 -9.53
C TRP A 131 20.91 4.64 -8.72
N MET A 132 22.03 4.45 -9.40
CA MET A 132 23.30 4.18 -8.75
C MET A 132 23.74 5.35 -7.87
N GLY A 133 23.62 6.59 -8.35
CA GLY A 133 23.96 7.78 -7.58
C GLY A 133 23.09 7.97 -6.34
N LEU A 134 21.77 7.79 -6.46
CA LEU A 134 20.86 7.85 -5.32
C LEU A 134 21.22 6.79 -4.26
N MET A 135 21.39 5.54 -4.68
CA MET A 135 21.78 4.45 -3.80
C MET A 135 23.11 4.75 -3.10
N LEU A 136 24.13 5.12 -3.86
CA LEU A 136 25.45 5.44 -3.34
C LEU A 136 25.41 6.59 -2.33
N GLY A 137 24.70 7.67 -2.65
CA GLY A 137 24.53 8.81 -1.75
C GLY A 137 23.89 8.40 -0.41
N ARG A 138 22.90 7.52 -0.44
CA ARG A 138 22.25 7.02 0.77
C ARG A 138 23.14 6.06 1.57
N ILE A 139 23.94 5.24 0.92
CA ILE A 139 24.94 4.40 1.58
C ILE A 139 26.00 5.27 2.28
N LEU A 140 26.50 6.31 1.60
CA LEU A 140 27.47 7.26 2.17
C LEU A 140 26.95 8.09 3.34
N HIS A 141 25.62 8.28 3.44
CA HIS A 141 24.98 8.96 4.57
C HIS A 141 24.75 8.03 5.79
N ASN A 142 24.84 6.74 5.60
CA ASN A 142 24.56 5.79 6.67
C ASN A 142 25.74 5.77 7.67
N SER A 143 25.42 5.82 8.96
CA SER A 143 26.40 5.87 10.04
C SER A 143 26.85 4.49 10.54
N SER A 144 26.39 3.41 9.92
CA SER A 144 26.81 2.06 10.30
C SER A 144 28.31 1.89 10.17
N LYS A 145 28.94 1.21 11.15
CA LYS A 145 30.38 0.95 11.15
C LYS A 145 30.82 0.17 9.91
N ALA A 146 30.00 -0.77 9.45
CA ALA A 146 30.26 -1.58 8.26
C ALA A 146 30.41 -0.74 7.00
N LEU A 147 29.61 0.33 6.89
CA LEU A 147 29.61 1.24 5.75
C LEU A 147 30.66 2.38 5.87
N ASN A 148 31.28 2.55 7.04
CA ASN A 148 32.34 3.54 7.28
C ASN A 148 33.78 3.02 7.00
N THR A 149 33.90 2.00 6.17
CA THR A 149 35.19 1.41 5.79
C THR A 149 35.75 2.06 4.55
N ASP A 150 36.98 1.61 4.19
CA ASP A 150 37.76 2.16 3.08
C ASP A 150 37.23 1.86 1.66
N TRP A 151 36.10 1.18 1.53
CA TRP A 151 35.53 0.77 0.23
C TRP A 151 35.28 1.93 -0.74
N ALA A 152 34.97 3.11 -0.23
CA ALA A 152 34.65 4.28 -1.05
C ALA A 152 35.90 5.09 -1.47
N LYS A 153 37.15 4.63 -1.14
CA LYS A 153 38.39 5.37 -1.46
C LYS A 153 38.58 5.55 -2.97
N GLU A 154 38.17 4.57 -3.76
CA GLU A 154 38.27 4.61 -5.22
C GLU A 154 37.32 5.60 -5.88
N ILE A 155 36.29 6.06 -5.15
CA ILE A 155 35.36 7.07 -5.65
C ILE A 155 35.99 8.45 -5.42
N PRO A 156 36.10 9.30 -6.47
CA PRO A 156 36.61 10.65 -6.34
C PRO A 156 35.96 11.43 -5.21
N LEU A 157 36.78 12.20 -4.45
CA LEU A 157 36.30 12.94 -3.28
C LEU A 157 35.16 13.89 -3.63
N SER A 158 35.25 14.57 -4.78
CA SER A 158 34.24 15.48 -5.30
C SER A 158 32.87 14.81 -5.45
N ILE A 159 32.82 13.55 -5.87
CA ILE A 159 31.59 12.76 -6.00
C ILE A 159 31.06 12.40 -4.62
N ARG A 160 31.92 11.92 -3.73
CA ARG A 160 31.52 11.55 -2.37
C ARG A 160 30.90 12.74 -1.61
N GLU A 161 31.51 13.92 -1.71
CA GLU A 161 31.03 15.17 -1.11
C GLU A 161 29.71 15.61 -1.75
N ALA A 162 29.63 15.60 -3.10
CA ALA A 162 28.42 15.97 -3.80
C ALA A 162 27.22 15.06 -3.44
N LEU A 163 27.43 13.76 -3.35
CA LEU A 163 26.41 12.81 -2.96
C LEU A 163 26.06 12.89 -1.47
N LYS A 164 27.03 13.15 -0.61
CA LYS A 164 26.82 13.25 0.83
C LYS A 164 26.08 14.53 1.22
N ASP A 165 26.47 15.66 0.66
CA ASP A 165 25.97 16.96 1.12
C ASP A 165 24.86 17.56 0.24
N LYS A 166 24.74 17.08 -1.03
CA LYS A 166 23.92 17.71 -2.05
C LYS A 166 23.04 16.71 -2.82
N LEU A 167 22.70 15.58 -2.21
CA LEU A 167 21.90 14.55 -2.85
C LEU A 167 20.57 15.07 -3.45
N PRO A 168 19.84 16.05 -2.84
CA PRO A 168 18.67 16.64 -3.46
C PRO A 168 18.94 17.44 -4.74
N LEU A 169 20.20 17.88 -4.96
CA LEU A 169 20.60 18.72 -6.08
C LEU A 169 21.18 17.86 -7.22
N VAL A 170 20.32 17.15 -7.94
CA VAL A 170 20.68 16.18 -8.98
C VAL A 170 21.70 16.72 -9.98
N SER A 171 21.59 18.00 -10.40
CA SER A 171 22.51 18.64 -11.34
C SER A 171 23.97 18.71 -10.86
N GLN A 172 24.22 18.59 -9.55
CA GLN A 172 25.55 18.71 -8.98
C GLN A 172 26.28 17.37 -8.90
N TRP A 173 25.58 16.26 -8.81
CA TRP A 173 26.21 14.95 -8.68
C TRP A 173 25.98 14.02 -9.89
N PHE A 174 24.84 14.16 -10.57
CA PHE A 174 24.49 13.23 -11.64
C PHE A 174 25.51 13.22 -12.81
N PRO A 175 25.98 14.39 -13.33
CA PRO A 175 27.03 14.38 -14.37
C PRO A 175 28.32 13.70 -13.93
N LEU A 176 28.69 13.88 -12.65
CA LEU A 176 29.92 13.26 -12.08
C LEU A 176 29.77 11.74 -11.96
N VAL A 177 28.63 11.27 -11.44
CA VAL A 177 28.33 9.83 -11.33
C VAL A 177 28.32 9.17 -12.71
N ARG A 178 27.77 9.84 -13.71
CA ARG A 178 27.73 9.34 -15.08
C ARG A 178 29.12 9.17 -15.69
N GLN A 179 30.04 10.06 -15.38
CA GLN A 179 31.44 9.99 -15.88
C GLN A 179 32.24 8.91 -15.18
N GLU A 180 31.97 8.65 -13.91
CA GLU A 180 32.78 7.78 -13.04
C GLU A 180 32.07 6.43 -12.73
N ILE A 181 31.20 5.99 -13.60
CA ILE A 181 30.36 4.81 -13.38
C ILE A 181 31.16 3.53 -13.13
N GLU A 182 32.35 3.43 -13.77
CA GLU A 182 33.26 2.27 -13.62
C GLU A 182 33.87 2.24 -12.23
N ASN A 183 34.44 3.36 -11.77
CA ASN A 183 35.02 3.47 -10.44
C ASN A 183 34.02 3.28 -9.33
N ILE A 184 32.78 3.81 -9.52
CA ILE A 184 31.65 3.60 -8.58
C ILE A 184 31.24 2.13 -8.55
N SER A 185 31.15 1.48 -9.73
CA SER A 185 30.82 0.06 -9.79
C SER A 185 31.83 -0.80 -9.09
N TYR A 186 33.10 -0.52 -9.29
CA TYR A 186 34.21 -1.21 -8.63
C TYR A 186 34.19 -1.01 -7.11
N ALA A 187 33.96 0.21 -6.65
CA ALA A 187 33.85 0.49 -5.21
C ALA A 187 32.70 -0.26 -4.55
N LEU A 188 31.55 -0.39 -5.25
CA LEU A 188 30.40 -1.18 -4.75
C LEU A 188 30.71 -2.69 -4.76
N ASP A 189 31.49 -3.20 -5.71
CA ASP A 189 31.97 -4.58 -5.68
C ASP A 189 32.88 -4.82 -4.45
N VAL A 190 33.79 -3.91 -4.15
CA VAL A 190 34.62 -3.95 -2.94
C VAL A 190 33.79 -3.89 -1.66
N LEU A 191 32.71 -3.09 -1.66
CA LEU A 191 31.79 -3.06 -0.54
C LEU A 191 31.09 -4.41 -0.34
N ASP A 192 30.61 -5.03 -1.42
CA ASP A 192 29.94 -6.34 -1.36
C ASP A 192 30.86 -7.44 -0.82
N GLU A 193 32.15 -7.45 -1.28
CA GLU A 193 33.16 -8.37 -0.76
C GLU A 193 33.42 -8.17 0.74
N LYS A 194 33.54 -6.92 1.20
CA LYS A 194 33.72 -6.62 2.63
C LYS A 194 32.51 -7.03 3.49
N LEU A 195 31.30 -6.84 2.98
CA LEU A 195 30.10 -7.31 3.65
C LEU A 195 30.08 -8.85 3.71
N LEU A 196 30.54 -9.52 2.65
CA LEU A 196 30.66 -10.98 2.64
C LEU A 196 31.66 -11.47 3.67
N GLU A 197 32.84 -10.86 3.76
CA GLU A 197 33.87 -11.18 4.75
C GLU A 197 33.41 -10.96 6.19
N ALA A 198 32.60 -9.92 6.41
CA ALA A 198 32.05 -9.58 7.73
C ALA A 198 30.80 -10.37 8.11
N ASP A 199 30.26 -11.21 7.21
CA ASP A 199 28.94 -11.85 7.30
C ASP A 199 27.79 -10.87 7.53
N GLU A 200 27.86 -9.70 6.89
CA GLU A 200 26.88 -8.63 6.98
C GLU A 200 26.08 -8.52 5.69
N TRP A 201 24.86 -7.98 5.79
CA TRP A 201 23.94 -7.77 4.67
C TRP A 201 23.54 -6.30 4.56
N LEU A 202 23.50 -5.78 3.34
CA LEU A 202 22.98 -4.45 3.03
C LEU A 202 21.69 -4.57 2.21
N PHE A 203 20.58 -4.19 2.79
CA PHE A 203 19.30 -4.10 2.11
C PHE A 203 19.02 -2.65 1.68
N VAL A 204 18.80 -2.46 0.38
CA VAL A 204 18.51 -1.15 -0.21
C VAL A 204 17.04 -1.09 -0.61
N THR A 205 16.30 -0.18 0.00
CA THR A 205 14.84 -0.13 -0.15
C THR A 205 14.39 1.03 -1.03
N TYR A 206 13.34 0.81 -1.84
CA TYR A 206 12.73 1.79 -2.76
C TYR A 206 11.20 1.73 -2.63
N ASP A 207 10.57 2.88 -2.39
CA ASP A 207 9.12 3.01 -2.38
C ASP A 207 8.66 4.27 -3.12
N GLU A 208 7.37 4.45 -3.33
CA GLU A 208 6.73 5.60 -3.99
C GLU A 208 7.29 5.92 -5.40
N LEU A 209 7.73 4.89 -6.11
CA LEU A 209 8.28 5.01 -7.45
C LEU A 209 7.26 5.60 -8.46
N ASP A 210 5.97 5.44 -8.21
CA ASP A 210 4.87 6.01 -8.99
C ASP A 210 4.81 7.55 -8.94
N ARG A 211 5.53 8.17 -8.00
CA ARG A 211 5.64 9.62 -7.84
C ARG A 211 6.97 10.20 -8.30
N LEU A 212 7.85 9.38 -8.84
CA LEU A 212 9.19 9.80 -9.23
C LEU A 212 9.17 10.91 -10.30
N VAL A 213 8.29 10.78 -11.28
CA VAL A 213 8.10 11.74 -12.38
C VAL A 213 6.62 11.83 -12.77
N SER A 214 6.21 12.96 -13.35
CA SER A 214 4.81 13.22 -13.68
C SER A 214 4.36 12.61 -15.02
N THR A 215 5.30 12.28 -15.91
CA THR A 215 4.99 11.70 -17.23
C THR A 215 5.11 10.17 -17.21
N TYR A 216 4.05 9.50 -17.66
CA TYR A 216 3.98 8.03 -17.65
C TYR A 216 5.11 7.35 -18.45
N SER A 217 5.52 7.92 -19.59
CA SER A 217 6.62 7.38 -20.40
C SER A 217 7.96 7.38 -19.65
N ASN A 218 8.28 8.49 -18.97
CA ASN A 218 9.51 8.58 -18.18
C ASN A 218 9.44 7.70 -16.95
N LEU A 219 8.26 7.56 -16.33
CA LEU A 219 8.04 6.65 -15.21
C LEU A 219 8.32 5.19 -15.59
N SER A 220 7.76 4.73 -16.72
CA SER A 220 7.96 3.37 -17.21
C SER A 220 9.43 3.08 -17.48
N ILE A 221 10.15 4.01 -18.13
CA ILE A 221 11.59 3.86 -18.41
C ILE A 221 12.40 3.82 -17.12
N SER A 222 12.11 4.72 -16.18
CA SER A 222 12.86 4.81 -14.92
C SER A 222 12.72 3.55 -14.07
N ILE A 223 11.49 3.01 -13.94
CA ILE A 223 11.21 1.76 -13.22
C ILE A 223 11.89 0.58 -13.92
N ARG A 224 11.74 0.49 -15.23
CA ARG A 224 12.39 -0.58 -16.02
C ARG A 224 13.89 -0.60 -15.80
N GLU A 225 14.54 0.56 -15.85
CA GLU A 225 16.00 0.62 -15.69
C GLU A 225 16.45 0.39 -14.24
N LEU A 226 15.63 0.73 -13.24
CA LEU A 226 15.88 0.30 -11.85
C LEU A 226 15.86 -1.21 -11.71
N LEU A 227 14.84 -1.86 -12.28
CA LEU A 227 14.69 -3.32 -12.21
C LEU A 227 15.80 -4.03 -12.98
N ALA A 228 16.16 -3.54 -14.17
CA ALA A 228 17.25 -4.07 -14.97
C ALA A 228 18.61 -3.91 -14.26
N PHE A 229 18.87 -2.72 -13.67
CA PHE A 229 20.06 -2.48 -12.85
C PHE A 229 20.19 -3.52 -11.74
N TRP A 230 19.13 -3.72 -10.97
CA TRP A 230 19.16 -4.66 -9.86
C TRP A 230 19.26 -6.13 -10.30
N LEU A 231 18.62 -6.50 -11.42
CA LEU A 231 18.74 -7.86 -11.95
C LEU A 231 20.18 -8.17 -12.41
N ASP A 232 20.89 -7.18 -13.00
CA ASP A 232 22.30 -7.32 -13.35
C ASP A 232 23.17 -7.44 -12.09
N LYS A 233 22.93 -6.59 -11.10
CA LYS A 233 23.70 -6.57 -9.83
C LYS A 233 23.40 -7.76 -8.93
N TRP A 234 22.20 -8.28 -8.94
CA TRP A 234 21.81 -9.49 -8.21
C TRP A 234 22.71 -10.70 -8.49
N ARG A 235 23.14 -10.85 -9.70
CA ARG A 235 24.04 -11.94 -10.10
C ARG A 235 25.50 -11.68 -9.71
N ARG A 236 25.83 -10.42 -9.53
CA ARG A 236 27.20 -9.99 -9.26
C ARG A 236 27.48 -9.87 -7.77
N TRP A 237 26.53 -9.34 -7.00
CA TRP A 237 26.67 -9.11 -5.57
C TRP A 237 26.02 -10.23 -4.75
N GLU A 238 26.63 -10.59 -3.63
CA GLU A 238 26.10 -11.62 -2.73
C GLU A 238 25.44 -11.03 -1.48
N ARG A 239 25.84 -9.84 -1.05
CA ARG A 239 25.41 -9.23 0.21
C ARG A 239 24.63 -7.93 0.05
N ILE A 240 24.70 -7.27 -1.07
CA ILE A 240 23.89 -6.08 -1.36
C ILE A 240 22.62 -6.52 -2.09
N ARG A 241 21.45 -6.29 -1.48
CA ARG A 241 20.15 -6.77 -1.96
C ARG A 241 19.10 -5.67 -2.00
N PRO A 242 18.28 -5.55 -3.04
CA PRO A 242 17.22 -4.59 -3.09
C PRO A 242 15.94 -5.08 -2.40
N LYS A 243 15.09 -4.13 -1.99
CA LYS A 243 13.68 -4.32 -1.65
C LYS A 243 12.89 -3.23 -2.36
N ILE A 244 12.30 -3.56 -3.50
CA ILE A 244 11.62 -2.61 -4.37
C ILE A 244 10.11 -2.78 -4.16
N PHE A 245 9.50 -1.78 -3.55
CA PHE A 245 8.05 -1.73 -3.34
C PHE A 245 7.40 -1.12 -4.57
N LEU A 246 6.63 -1.93 -5.29
CA LEU A 246 6.05 -1.52 -6.56
C LEU A 246 4.58 -1.88 -6.64
N ARG A 247 3.81 -1.07 -7.34
CA ARG A 247 2.42 -1.38 -7.65
C ARG A 247 2.36 -2.50 -8.70
N THR A 248 1.43 -3.42 -8.51
CA THR A 248 1.27 -4.57 -9.41
C THR A 248 1.02 -4.18 -10.86
N ASP A 249 0.26 -3.09 -11.09
CA ASP A 249 -0.01 -2.57 -12.44
C ASP A 249 1.21 -1.95 -13.13
N LEU A 250 2.15 -1.38 -12.36
CA LEU A 250 3.43 -0.87 -12.89
C LEU A 250 4.45 -1.99 -13.19
N PHE A 251 4.20 -3.18 -12.68
CA PHE A 251 5.04 -4.35 -12.91
C PHE A 251 4.52 -5.25 -14.05
N GLN A 252 3.57 -4.83 -14.86
CA GLN A 252 3.10 -5.67 -15.96
C GLN A 252 4.20 -5.94 -17.00
N GLU A 253 4.33 -7.18 -17.44
CA GLU A 253 5.40 -7.60 -18.38
C GLU A 253 5.43 -6.78 -19.67
N GLU A 254 4.26 -6.37 -20.15
CA GLU A 254 4.11 -5.53 -21.32
C GLU A 254 4.84 -4.18 -21.22
N PHE A 255 5.05 -3.69 -19.99
CA PHE A 255 5.75 -2.43 -19.73
C PHE A 255 7.25 -2.60 -19.47
N LEU A 256 7.69 -3.79 -19.08
CA LEU A 256 9.09 -3.99 -18.71
C LEU A 256 10.01 -4.17 -19.92
N GLY A 257 9.57 -4.83 -20.96
CA GLY A 257 10.20 -4.91 -22.29
C GLY A 257 11.72 -5.10 -22.33
N PHE A 258 12.34 -5.68 -21.26
CA PHE A 258 13.76 -5.96 -21.22
C PHE A 258 14.03 -7.47 -21.09
N PRO A 259 15.18 -7.94 -21.61
CA PRO A 259 15.57 -9.33 -21.47
C PRO A 259 15.57 -9.77 -20.00
N ASP A 260 15.14 -11.00 -19.72
CA ASP A 260 15.13 -11.59 -18.38
C ASP A 260 14.09 -11.01 -17.37
N ALA A 261 13.17 -10.12 -17.79
CA ALA A 261 12.09 -9.62 -16.92
C ALA A 261 11.29 -10.76 -16.24
N SER A 262 11.13 -11.89 -16.94
CA SER A 262 10.46 -13.08 -16.40
C SER A 262 11.16 -13.68 -15.18
N LYS A 263 12.47 -13.48 -15.03
CA LYS A 263 13.23 -13.97 -13.87
C LYS A 263 12.84 -13.24 -12.58
N LEU A 264 12.36 -12.01 -12.66
CA LEU A 264 11.89 -11.25 -11.50
C LEU A 264 10.70 -11.91 -10.83
N LYS A 265 9.88 -12.68 -11.57
CA LYS A 265 8.73 -13.42 -11.00
C LYS A 265 9.11 -14.44 -9.94
N ALA A 266 10.30 -15.02 -10.02
CA ALA A 266 10.79 -15.93 -9.00
C ALA A 266 11.19 -15.23 -7.70
N HIS A 267 11.43 -13.92 -7.78
CA HIS A 267 11.96 -13.06 -6.70
C HIS A 267 10.95 -12.01 -6.25
N GLU A 268 9.66 -12.28 -6.40
CA GLU A 268 8.57 -11.39 -6.01
C GLU A 268 7.67 -11.99 -4.95
N ILE A 269 7.05 -11.10 -4.20
CA ILE A 269 5.87 -11.40 -3.38
C ILE A 269 4.77 -10.41 -3.73
N ASN A 270 3.52 -10.87 -3.64
CA ASN A 270 2.36 -10.01 -3.76
C ASN A 270 1.71 -9.85 -2.38
N LEU A 271 1.61 -8.62 -1.90
CA LEU A 271 0.94 -8.33 -0.64
C LEU A 271 -0.58 -8.31 -0.86
N GLU A 272 -1.25 -9.27 -0.26
CA GLU A 272 -2.70 -9.39 -0.26
C GLU A 272 -3.20 -9.63 1.16
N TRP A 273 -4.38 -9.09 1.47
CA TRP A 273 -4.97 -9.20 2.79
C TRP A 273 -6.15 -10.17 2.77
N LYS A 274 -6.10 -11.13 3.68
CA LYS A 274 -7.23 -12.02 3.94
C LYS A 274 -8.24 -11.34 4.86
N PRO A 275 -9.55 -11.66 4.75
CA PRO A 275 -10.56 -11.08 5.63
C PRO A 275 -10.21 -11.19 7.12
N LEU A 276 -9.65 -12.32 7.57
CA LEU A 276 -9.21 -12.52 8.95
C LEU A 276 -8.17 -11.48 9.40
N GLN A 277 -7.18 -11.21 8.55
CA GLN A 277 -6.13 -10.22 8.83
C GLN A 277 -6.68 -8.79 8.88
N LEU A 278 -7.67 -8.48 8.04
CA LEU A 278 -8.33 -7.17 8.04
C LEU A 278 -9.09 -6.92 9.35
N TYR A 279 -9.79 -7.93 9.87
CA TYR A 279 -10.42 -7.84 11.18
C TYR A 279 -9.38 -7.75 12.30
N GLN A 280 -8.30 -8.51 12.22
CA GLN A 280 -7.20 -8.42 13.17
C GLN A 280 -6.59 -7.00 13.20
N LEU A 281 -6.37 -6.40 12.03
CA LEU A 281 -5.89 -5.02 11.90
C LEU A 281 -6.87 -4.02 12.53
N LEU A 282 -8.17 -4.15 12.24
CA LEU A 282 -9.21 -3.32 12.82
C LEU A 282 -9.17 -3.35 14.34
N PHE A 283 -9.24 -4.55 14.91
CA PHE A 283 -9.32 -4.70 16.36
C PHE A 283 -8.01 -4.36 17.06
N LYS A 284 -6.86 -4.59 16.40
CA LYS A 284 -5.57 -4.13 16.91
C LYS A 284 -5.52 -2.60 17.01
N ARG A 285 -5.91 -1.89 15.95
CA ARG A 285 -5.95 -0.42 15.98
C ARG A 285 -6.93 0.10 17.03
N LEU A 286 -8.10 -0.51 17.14
CA LEU A 286 -9.07 -0.18 18.17
C LEU A 286 -8.52 -0.44 19.58
N ALA A 287 -7.90 -1.58 19.84
CA ALA A 287 -7.32 -1.90 21.15
C ALA A 287 -6.20 -0.93 21.57
N ASN A 288 -5.48 -0.38 20.61
CA ASN A 288 -4.42 0.60 20.83
C ASN A 288 -4.88 2.07 20.76
N SER A 289 -6.17 2.33 20.49
CA SER A 289 -6.72 3.70 20.41
C SER A 289 -7.04 4.33 21.76
N GLY A 290 -7.20 3.53 22.81
CA GLY A 290 -7.49 4.00 24.17
C GLY A 290 -7.92 2.89 25.12
N SER A 291 -7.75 3.16 26.43
CA SER A 291 -8.06 2.19 27.50
C SER A 291 -9.53 1.75 27.52
N GLU A 292 -10.46 2.67 27.28
CA GLU A 292 -11.91 2.35 27.24
C GLU A 292 -12.26 1.38 26.10
N MET A 293 -11.64 1.57 24.93
CA MET A 293 -11.86 0.67 23.79
C MET A 293 -11.21 -0.68 24.02
N LYS A 294 -10.03 -0.72 24.65
CA LYS A 294 -9.40 -1.97 25.06
C LYS A 294 -10.30 -2.75 26.03
N GLU A 295 -10.87 -2.07 27.03
CA GLU A 295 -11.81 -2.68 27.98
C GLU A 295 -13.09 -3.19 27.28
N TYR A 296 -13.65 -2.40 26.34
CA TYR A 296 -14.81 -2.82 25.54
C TYR A 296 -14.51 -4.09 24.71
N LEU A 297 -13.36 -4.16 24.06
CA LEU A 297 -12.93 -5.34 23.31
C LEU A 297 -12.69 -6.55 24.23
N GLY A 298 -12.20 -6.30 25.45
CA GLY A 298 -11.99 -7.30 26.50
C GLY A 298 -13.28 -8.00 26.98
N MET A 299 -14.46 -7.49 26.61
CA MET A 299 -15.74 -8.22 26.85
C MET A 299 -15.84 -9.54 26.05
N VAL A 300 -14.97 -9.75 25.05
CA VAL A 300 -14.81 -11.04 24.38
C VAL A 300 -13.54 -11.70 24.97
N PRO A 301 -13.70 -12.75 25.77
CA PRO A 301 -12.56 -13.43 26.40
C PRO A 301 -11.57 -13.92 25.32
N ASN A 302 -10.28 -13.84 25.62
CA ASN A 302 -9.17 -14.29 24.77
C ASN A 302 -8.98 -13.50 23.46
N LEU A 303 -9.74 -12.43 23.22
CA LEU A 303 -9.55 -11.59 22.03
C LEU A 303 -8.25 -10.79 22.10
N ILE A 304 -7.95 -10.27 23.28
CA ILE A 304 -6.78 -9.43 23.53
C ILE A 304 -5.63 -10.30 24.02
N ASN A 305 -4.48 -10.16 23.37
CA ASN A 305 -3.21 -10.71 23.84
C ASN A 305 -2.34 -9.54 24.33
N ASP A 306 -2.24 -9.41 25.64
CA ASP A 306 -1.45 -8.38 26.33
C ASP A 306 0.04 -8.77 26.37
N SER A 307 0.66 -9.00 25.23
CA SER A 307 2.10 -9.08 25.17
C SER A 307 2.69 -7.67 25.26
N ASN A 308 3.60 -7.46 26.19
CA ASN A 308 4.29 -6.18 26.39
C ASN A 308 5.36 -6.02 25.29
N THR A 309 4.95 -5.82 24.07
CA THR A 309 5.81 -5.68 22.90
C THR A 309 5.83 -4.24 22.38
N ALA A 310 6.84 -3.89 21.59
CA ALA A 310 6.89 -2.61 20.88
C ALA A 310 5.63 -2.37 20.03
N LEU A 311 4.97 -3.43 19.56
CA LEU A 311 3.74 -3.38 18.78
C LEU A 311 2.47 -3.09 19.62
N GLY A 312 2.59 -2.91 20.95
CA GLY A 312 1.45 -2.66 21.83
C GLY A 312 0.52 -3.88 21.96
N VAL A 313 -0.78 -3.63 22.12
CA VAL A 313 -1.80 -4.67 22.27
C VAL A 313 -1.95 -5.46 20.98
N MET A 314 -1.79 -6.77 21.06
CA MET A 314 -2.02 -7.69 19.95
C MET A 314 -3.41 -8.36 20.06
N ILE A 315 -3.92 -8.81 18.94
CA ILE A 315 -5.24 -9.44 18.82
C ILE A 315 -5.07 -10.86 18.32
N GLU A 316 -5.71 -11.80 19.00
CA GLU A 316 -5.68 -13.21 18.62
C GLU A 316 -6.41 -13.42 17.28
N PRO A 317 -5.76 -14.01 16.24
CA PRO A 317 -6.34 -14.14 14.91
C PRO A 317 -7.31 -15.32 14.81
N GLU A 318 -8.42 -15.27 15.54
CA GLU A 318 -9.45 -16.31 15.56
C GLU A 318 -10.81 -15.80 15.06
N GLU A 319 -11.37 -16.46 14.05
CA GLU A 319 -12.59 -16.02 13.37
C GLU A 319 -13.79 -15.97 14.30
N SER A 320 -13.92 -16.92 15.23
CA SER A 320 -15.02 -16.99 16.19
C SER A 320 -15.04 -15.79 17.14
N LEU A 321 -13.86 -15.32 17.56
CA LEU A 321 -13.70 -14.14 18.40
C LEU A 321 -14.10 -12.87 17.63
N PHE A 322 -13.71 -12.78 16.36
CA PHE A 322 -14.07 -11.64 15.50
C PHE A 322 -15.57 -11.60 15.20
N GLN A 323 -16.20 -12.74 14.98
CA GLN A 323 -17.66 -12.82 14.85
C GLN A 323 -18.33 -12.34 16.14
N SER A 324 -17.87 -12.77 17.29
CA SER A 324 -18.42 -12.40 18.61
C SER A 324 -18.33 -10.90 18.88
N ILE A 325 -17.18 -10.28 18.57
CA ILE A 325 -17.04 -8.83 18.79
C ILE A 325 -17.83 -8.01 17.75
N ILE A 326 -17.95 -8.45 16.50
CA ILE A 326 -18.77 -7.81 15.48
C ILE A 326 -20.25 -7.88 15.88
N GLU A 327 -20.73 -9.01 16.43
CA GLU A 327 -22.09 -9.11 16.95
C GLU A 327 -22.37 -8.11 18.09
N LYS A 328 -21.40 -7.88 18.97
CA LYS A 328 -21.51 -6.87 20.03
C LYS A 328 -21.45 -5.43 19.48
N LEU A 329 -20.57 -5.18 18.52
CA LEU A 329 -20.32 -3.86 17.97
C LEU A 329 -21.46 -3.35 17.08
N ILE A 330 -22.09 -4.25 16.27
CA ILE A 330 -23.03 -3.89 15.21
C ILE A 330 -24.32 -4.71 15.30
N GLY A 331 -24.19 -6.00 15.58
CA GLY A 331 -25.26 -7.01 15.53
C GLY A 331 -24.91 -8.14 14.55
N LYS A 332 -25.59 -9.26 14.76
CA LYS A 332 -25.33 -10.52 14.01
C LYS A 332 -25.67 -10.43 12.53
N PHE A 333 -26.73 -9.70 12.19
CA PHE A 333 -27.29 -9.62 10.84
C PHE A 333 -27.34 -8.18 10.34
N MET A 334 -27.24 -8.00 9.03
CA MET A 334 -27.40 -6.70 8.36
C MET A 334 -28.86 -6.21 8.30
N GLY A 335 -29.69 -6.67 9.21
CA GLY A 335 -31.09 -6.33 9.36
C GLY A 335 -31.77 -7.29 10.33
N ALA A 336 -33.11 -7.46 10.24
CA ALA A 336 -33.90 -8.16 11.23
C ALA A 336 -33.55 -9.68 11.39
N ASN A 337 -32.98 -10.32 10.39
CA ASN A 337 -32.72 -11.77 10.42
C ASN A 337 -31.65 -12.21 9.41
N ALA A 338 -31.31 -13.51 9.41
CA ALA A 338 -30.28 -14.12 8.56
C ALA A 338 -30.49 -13.91 7.05
N ARG A 339 -31.73 -13.68 6.58
CA ARG A 339 -32.00 -13.41 5.15
C ARG A 339 -31.37 -12.11 4.66
N LYS A 340 -31.07 -11.19 5.58
CA LYS A 340 -30.38 -9.92 5.29
C LYS A 340 -28.85 -10.07 5.24
N GLY A 341 -28.31 -11.24 5.55
CA GLY A 341 -26.89 -11.56 5.58
C GLY A 341 -26.26 -11.38 6.97
N TYR A 342 -25.21 -12.15 7.22
CA TYR A 342 -24.39 -12.03 8.43
C TYR A 342 -23.47 -10.82 8.31
N THR A 343 -23.44 -9.95 9.31
CA THR A 343 -22.64 -8.71 9.31
C THR A 343 -21.16 -9.00 9.07
N TYR A 344 -20.60 -9.99 9.75
CA TYR A 344 -19.20 -10.38 9.59
C TYR A 344 -18.83 -10.74 8.13
N ARG A 345 -19.69 -11.44 7.40
CA ARG A 345 -19.45 -11.81 5.99
C ARG A 345 -19.81 -10.68 5.02
N TRP A 346 -20.78 -9.86 5.40
CA TRP A 346 -21.25 -8.76 4.56
C TRP A 346 -20.12 -7.75 4.29
N ILE A 347 -19.36 -7.38 5.34
CA ILE A 347 -18.34 -6.35 5.26
C ILE A 347 -17.27 -6.67 4.20
N PRO A 348 -16.54 -7.80 4.24
CA PRO A 348 -15.54 -8.10 3.23
C PRO A 348 -16.17 -8.29 1.84
N ASN A 349 -17.35 -8.93 1.73
CA ASN A 349 -17.99 -9.19 0.45
C ASN A 349 -18.37 -7.92 -0.33
N HIS A 350 -18.61 -6.79 0.37
CA HIS A 350 -19.01 -5.54 -0.27
C HIS A 350 -17.83 -4.59 -0.50
N LEU A 351 -16.68 -4.88 0.11
CA LEU A 351 -15.44 -4.10 -0.06
C LEU A 351 -14.45 -4.70 -1.06
N GLN A 352 -14.65 -5.95 -1.49
CA GLN A 352 -13.78 -6.61 -2.44
C GLN A 352 -13.91 -6.04 -3.86
N ASP A 353 -12.79 -5.97 -4.57
CA ASP A 353 -12.74 -5.72 -6.01
C ASP A 353 -13.13 -6.99 -6.81
N ALA A 354 -13.13 -6.90 -8.15
CA ALA A 354 -13.45 -8.05 -9.00
C ALA A 354 -12.45 -9.22 -8.88
N GLY A 355 -11.24 -8.97 -8.39
CA GLY A 355 -10.25 -9.98 -8.07
C GLY A 355 -10.36 -10.57 -6.67
N GLY A 356 -11.40 -10.18 -5.89
CA GLY A 356 -11.59 -10.62 -4.50
C GLY A 356 -10.66 -9.92 -3.48
N ARG A 357 -9.90 -8.90 -3.90
CA ARG A 357 -8.94 -8.19 -3.06
C ARG A 357 -9.61 -7.05 -2.30
N ILE A 358 -9.20 -6.86 -1.05
CA ILE A 358 -9.73 -5.79 -0.18
C ILE A 358 -8.57 -4.94 0.31
N ALA A 359 -8.63 -3.64 0.06
CA ALA A 359 -7.64 -2.71 0.59
C ALA A 359 -7.90 -2.44 2.09
N PRO A 360 -6.90 -2.64 2.98
CA PRO A 360 -7.00 -2.30 4.40
C PRO A 360 -7.52 -0.90 4.66
N ARG A 361 -7.10 0.08 3.86
CA ARG A 361 -7.57 1.46 3.95
C ARG A 361 -9.08 1.57 3.78
N SER A 362 -9.66 0.92 2.75
CA SER A 362 -11.12 0.93 2.53
C SER A 362 -11.85 0.20 3.65
N PHE A 363 -11.26 -0.87 4.19
CA PHE A 363 -11.82 -1.61 5.31
C PHE A 363 -11.91 -0.74 6.59
N LEU A 364 -10.83 -0.06 6.95
CA LEU A 364 -10.81 0.83 8.11
C LEU A 364 -11.70 2.06 7.91
N LYS A 365 -11.73 2.64 6.70
CA LYS A 365 -12.60 3.77 6.36
C LYS A 365 -14.07 3.44 6.52
N LEU A 366 -14.52 2.26 6.14
CA LEU A 366 -15.91 1.85 6.33
C LEU A 366 -16.35 2.01 7.78
N PHE A 367 -15.55 1.54 8.73
CA PHE A 367 -15.87 1.67 10.16
C PHE A 367 -15.77 3.10 10.66
N SER A 368 -14.74 3.83 10.25
CA SER A 368 -14.55 5.23 10.62
C SER A 368 -15.72 6.10 10.14
N ILE A 369 -16.15 5.94 8.89
CA ILE A 369 -17.27 6.68 8.31
C ILE A 369 -18.60 6.27 8.99
N ALA A 370 -18.79 4.95 9.24
CA ALA A 370 -19.98 4.48 9.94
C ALA A 370 -20.08 5.07 11.35
N ALA A 371 -18.96 5.19 12.07
CA ALA A 371 -18.93 5.81 13.39
C ALA A 371 -19.22 7.31 13.32
N ASN A 372 -18.67 8.04 12.34
CA ASN A 372 -18.99 9.46 12.15
C ASN A 372 -20.48 9.69 11.86
N ARG A 373 -21.08 8.88 10.96
CA ARG A 373 -22.52 8.93 10.68
C ARG A 373 -23.36 8.63 11.92
N ARG A 374 -22.88 7.74 12.77
CA ARG A 374 -23.56 7.44 14.04
C ARG A 374 -23.44 8.58 15.04
N LEU A 375 -22.29 9.22 15.14
CA LEU A 375 -22.04 10.41 15.98
C LEU A 375 -22.91 11.60 15.55
N GLU A 376 -23.11 11.83 14.25
CA GLU A 376 -24.00 12.87 13.74
C GLU A 376 -25.43 12.64 14.24
N LYS A 377 -25.97 11.44 14.09
CA LYS A 377 -27.28 11.08 14.61
C LYS A 377 -27.36 11.17 16.14
N PHE A 378 -26.27 10.84 16.82
CA PHE A 378 -26.18 10.94 18.28
C PHE A 378 -26.29 12.40 18.76
N ASN A 379 -25.81 13.36 17.99
CA ASN A 379 -25.90 14.78 18.30
C ASN A 379 -27.30 15.37 18.00
N GLU A 380 -28.03 14.79 17.03
CA GLU A 380 -29.38 15.23 16.64
C GLU A 380 -30.47 14.62 17.55
N GLU A 381 -30.27 13.41 18.04
CA GLU A 381 -31.20 12.68 18.91
C GLU A 381 -30.73 12.80 20.37
N ASN A 382 -31.63 13.13 21.30
CA ASN A 382 -31.33 13.11 22.72
C ASN A 382 -30.77 11.74 23.14
N GLU A 383 -29.75 11.71 24.01
CA GLU A 383 -29.01 10.51 24.46
C GLU A 383 -29.87 9.31 24.86
N GLN A 384 -31.14 9.53 25.20
CA GLN A 384 -32.09 8.49 25.58
C GLN A 384 -32.63 7.64 24.43
N SER A 385 -32.52 8.07 23.17
CA SER A 385 -33.06 7.35 22.00
C SER A 385 -32.12 6.26 21.46
N LEU A 386 -30.89 6.21 21.90
CA LEU A 386 -29.92 5.18 21.51
C LEU A 386 -30.08 3.90 22.34
N SER A 387 -31.28 3.37 22.39
CA SER A 387 -31.57 2.09 23.03
C SER A 387 -30.99 0.93 22.24
N GLY A 388 -29.90 0.34 22.74
CA GLY A 388 -29.29 -0.85 22.19
C GLY A 388 -27.89 -1.05 22.76
N THR A 389 -27.43 -2.28 22.82
CA THR A 389 -26.09 -2.64 23.31
C THR A 389 -25.01 -2.39 22.25
N ALA A 390 -25.37 -2.35 20.96
CA ALA A 390 -24.46 -2.13 19.86
C ALA A 390 -24.05 -0.65 19.72
N LEU A 391 -22.78 -0.41 19.31
CA LEU A 391 -22.25 0.92 19.07
C LEU A 391 -22.66 1.45 17.68
N LEU A 392 -22.67 0.59 16.67
CA LEU A 392 -23.06 0.88 15.31
C LEU A 392 -24.32 0.11 14.93
N GLN A 393 -24.98 0.53 13.87
CA GLN A 393 -26.12 -0.16 13.28
C GLN A 393 -25.79 -0.62 11.85
N PRO A 394 -26.45 -1.66 11.33
CA PRO A 394 -26.30 -2.09 9.94
C PRO A 394 -26.52 -0.97 8.92
N SER A 395 -27.46 -0.05 9.19
CA SER A 395 -27.71 1.11 8.34
C SER A 395 -26.55 2.10 8.28
N ASP A 396 -25.77 2.21 9.36
CA ASP A 396 -24.59 3.08 9.39
C ASP A 396 -23.50 2.53 8.46
N LEU A 397 -23.30 1.19 8.45
CA LEU A 397 -22.38 0.51 7.52
C LEU A 397 -22.85 0.62 6.06
N GLN A 398 -24.16 0.44 5.81
CA GLN A 398 -24.71 0.56 4.45
C GLN A 398 -24.53 1.97 3.90
N GLY A 399 -24.76 2.99 4.72
CA GLY A 399 -24.50 4.38 4.35
C GLY A 399 -23.01 4.66 4.16
N ALA A 400 -22.16 4.15 5.06
CA ALA A 400 -20.71 4.30 4.98
C ALA A 400 -20.10 3.63 3.74
N LEU A 401 -20.70 2.54 3.23
CA LEU A 401 -20.23 1.87 2.01
C LEU A 401 -20.32 2.80 0.79
N MET A 402 -21.36 3.63 0.71
CA MET A 402 -21.52 4.61 -0.37
C MET A 402 -20.36 5.62 -0.35
N ASP A 403 -20.08 6.21 0.80
CA ASP A 403 -19.03 7.20 0.98
C ASP A 403 -17.64 6.56 0.76
N THR A 404 -17.44 5.32 1.26
CA THR A 404 -16.20 4.55 1.04
C THR A 404 -15.97 4.27 -0.45
N SER A 405 -17.03 3.96 -1.20
CA SER A 405 -16.97 3.75 -2.66
C SER A 405 -16.59 5.05 -3.39
N GLU A 406 -17.19 6.18 -3.02
CA GLU A 406 -16.86 7.49 -3.59
C GLU A 406 -15.40 7.87 -3.32
N ASP A 407 -14.94 7.67 -2.08
CA ASP A 407 -13.56 7.91 -1.70
C ASP A 407 -12.59 7.01 -2.48
N ARG A 408 -12.94 5.73 -2.66
CA ARG A 408 -12.11 4.79 -3.42
C ARG A 408 -11.94 5.22 -4.87
N ILE A 409 -13.00 5.63 -5.53
CA ILE A 409 -12.92 6.15 -6.92
C ILE A 409 -12.17 7.47 -6.97
N ARG A 410 -12.37 8.36 -5.98
CA ARG A 410 -11.64 9.63 -5.91
C ARG A 410 -10.14 9.38 -5.79
N GLU A 411 -9.73 8.49 -4.89
CA GLU A 411 -8.31 8.12 -4.73
C GLU A 411 -7.73 7.56 -6.04
N LEU A 412 -8.42 6.61 -6.68
CA LEU A 412 -7.98 6.04 -7.97
C LEU A 412 -7.87 7.10 -9.06
N ALA A 413 -8.86 7.98 -9.18
CA ALA A 413 -8.89 8.98 -10.23
C ALA A 413 -7.91 10.15 -10.00
N HIS A 414 -7.68 10.57 -8.75
CA HIS A 414 -6.77 11.69 -8.47
C HIS A 414 -5.29 11.28 -8.46
N GLU A 415 -5.01 10.05 -8.04
CA GLU A 415 -3.65 9.66 -7.73
C GLU A 415 -3.06 8.62 -8.70
N GLU A 416 -3.92 7.88 -9.45
CA GLU A 416 -3.44 6.79 -10.31
C GLU A 416 -3.91 6.89 -11.76
N TYR A 417 -5.21 7.02 -11.93
CA TYR A 417 -5.86 6.93 -13.25
C TYR A 417 -6.77 8.14 -13.49
N PRO A 418 -6.21 9.32 -13.77
CA PRO A 418 -7.01 10.54 -13.96
C PRO A 418 -8.11 10.43 -15.02
N TRP A 419 -7.94 9.53 -15.97
CA TRP A 419 -8.94 9.24 -17.02
C TRP A 419 -10.23 8.59 -16.48
N LEU A 420 -10.20 8.00 -15.27
CA LEU A 420 -11.41 7.46 -14.62
C LEU A 420 -12.46 8.54 -14.32
N GLU A 421 -12.05 9.80 -14.19
CA GLU A 421 -13.01 10.92 -14.03
C GLU A 421 -13.98 11.01 -15.20
N ALA A 422 -13.54 10.76 -16.43
CA ALA A 422 -14.42 10.74 -17.60
C ALA A 422 -15.49 9.63 -17.50
N LEU A 423 -15.11 8.47 -16.92
CA LEU A 423 -16.04 7.36 -16.73
C LEU A 423 -17.14 7.67 -15.72
N LYS A 424 -16.92 8.54 -14.72
CA LYS A 424 -17.98 8.94 -13.78
C LYS A 424 -19.21 9.52 -14.50
N THR A 425 -18.97 10.28 -15.57
CA THR A 425 -20.04 10.86 -16.36
C THR A 425 -20.68 9.83 -17.29
N SER A 426 -19.86 9.03 -17.97
CA SER A 426 -20.35 8.08 -18.97
C SER A 426 -21.07 6.88 -18.38
N LEU A 427 -20.69 6.45 -17.18
CA LEU A 427 -21.32 5.32 -16.47
C LEU A 427 -22.50 5.74 -15.62
N LEU A 428 -22.78 7.04 -15.47
CA LEU A 428 -23.86 7.56 -14.65
C LEU A 428 -25.22 6.90 -14.98
N GLY A 429 -25.79 6.20 -14.00
CA GLY A 429 -27.09 5.56 -14.13
C GLY A 429 -27.11 4.27 -14.97
N LEU A 430 -25.97 3.80 -15.47
CA LEU A 430 -25.87 2.50 -16.12
C LEU A 430 -26.32 1.39 -15.16
N GLU A 431 -27.17 0.49 -15.65
CA GLU A 431 -27.59 -0.67 -14.88
C GLU A 431 -26.67 -1.87 -15.10
N VAL A 432 -26.14 -2.45 -14.04
CA VAL A 432 -25.31 -3.66 -14.06
C VAL A 432 -25.97 -4.82 -13.30
N PRO A 433 -25.77 -6.09 -13.74
CA PRO A 433 -24.97 -6.55 -14.88
C PRO A 433 -25.59 -6.15 -16.21
N THR A 434 -24.75 -5.73 -17.17
CA THR A 434 -25.16 -5.34 -18.52
C THR A 434 -24.45 -6.19 -19.57
N SER A 435 -24.97 -6.22 -20.83
CA SER A 435 -24.27 -6.91 -21.92
C SER A 435 -22.92 -6.23 -22.23
N LYS A 436 -21.95 -7.03 -22.67
CA LYS A 436 -20.64 -6.53 -23.07
C LYS A 436 -20.76 -5.49 -24.19
N SER A 437 -21.65 -5.70 -25.16
CA SER A 437 -21.90 -4.75 -26.26
C SER A 437 -22.36 -3.38 -25.74
N LYS A 438 -23.34 -3.35 -24.82
CA LYS A 438 -23.81 -2.11 -24.22
C LYS A 438 -22.74 -1.40 -23.40
N PHE A 439 -21.90 -2.15 -22.69
CA PHE A 439 -20.78 -1.55 -21.94
C PHE A 439 -19.74 -0.93 -22.89
N LEU A 440 -19.41 -1.62 -23.99
CA LEU A 440 -18.50 -1.10 -25.03
C LEU A 440 -19.06 0.15 -25.73
N GLU A 441 -20.38 0.22 -25.98
CA GLU A 441 -21.02 1.42 -26.48
C GLU A 441 -20.83 2.62 -25.55
N VAL A 442 -20.97 2.41 -24.24
CA VAL A 442 -20.70 3.45 -23.24
C VAL A 442 -19.24 3.91 -23.28
N LEU A 443 -18.29 2.98 -23.36
CA LEU A 443 -16.88 3.31 -23.47
C LEU A 443 -16.57 4.08 -24.77
N LYS A 444 -17.17 3.67 -25.89
CA LYS A 444 -17.03 4.35 -27.19
C LYS A 444 -17.57 5.78 -27.16
N GLY A 445 -18.67 6.01 -26.45
CA GLY A 445 -19.27 7.35 -26.27
C GLY A 445 -18.61 8.20 -25.20
N THR A 446 -17.55 7.71 -24.53
CA THR A 446 -16.88 8.45 -23.45
C THR A 446 -16.00 9.55 -24.05
N GLU A 447 -16.24 10.79 -23.63
CA GLU A 447 -15.39 11.93 -23.98
C GLU A 447 -14.13 11.95 -23.10
N TRP A 448 -13.05 11.41 -23.63
CA TRP A 448 -11.75 11.43 -22.96
C TRP A 448 -11.15 12.84 -23.03
N SER A 449 -10.80 13.40 -21.87
CA SER A 449 -10.15 14.72 -21.83
C SER A 449 -8.81 14.68 -22.58
N LYS A 450 -8.63 15.58 -23.56
CA LYS A 450 -7.37 15.75 -24.31
C LYS A 450 -6.27 16.46 -23.49
N LYS A 451 -6.56 16.89 -22.26
CA LYS A 451 -5.54 17.48 -21.39
C LYS A 451 -4.58 16.38 -20.95
N SER A 452 -3.28 16.67 -21.03
CA SER A 452 -2.20 15.77 -20.64
C SER A 452 -2.48 15.09 -19.29
N GLY A 453 -2.31 13.79 -19.23
CA GLY A 453 -2.52 12.97 -18.03
C GLY A 453 -3.95 12.46 -17.78
N LYS A 454 -4.92 12.82 -18.61
CA LYS A 454 -6.33 12.40 -18.47
C LYS A 454 -6.82 11.42 -19.53
N LEU A 455 -5.93 10.89 -20.33
CA LEU A 455 -6.25 9.87 -21.34
C LEU A 455 -6.01 8.47 -20.78
N PRO A 456 -6.87 7.49 -21.12
CA PRO A 456 -6.57 6.09 -20.86
C PRO A 456 -5.36 5.63 -21.68
N PRO A 457 -4.73 4.49 -21.34
CA PRO A 457 -3.58 3.96 -22.10
C PRO A 457 -3.89 3.71 -23.57
N THR A 458 -5.15 3.54 -23.91
CA THR A 458 -5.66 3.29 -25.26
C THR A 458 -7.02 3.94 -25.44
N SER A 459 -7.37 4.30 -26.69
CA SER A 459 -8.70 4.81 -27.04
C SER A 459 -9.67 3.71 -27.52
N GLN A 460 -9.19 2.47 -27.68
CA GLN A 460 -10.00 1.36 -28.17
C GLN A 460 -10.89 0.82 -27.04
N PRO A 461 -12.24 0.80 -27.18
CA PRO A 461 -13.14 0.40 -26.09
C PRO A 461 -12.87 -0.98 -25.51
N GLU A 462 -12.50 -1.95 -26.35
CA GLU A 462 -12.18 -3.32 -25.96
C GLU A 462 -10.93 -3.38 -25.07
N GLU A 463 -9.91 -2.63 -25.42
CA GLU A 463 -8.68 -2.54 -24.63
C GLU A 463 -8.90 -1.79 -23.31
N VAL A 464 -9.72 -0.72 -23.33
CA VAL A 464 -10.12 -0.03 -22.09
C VAL A 464 -10.90 -0.98 -21.17
N LEU A 465 -11.83 -1.78 -21.73
CA LEU A 465 -12.55 -2.79 -20.95
C LEU A 465 -11.57 -3.83 -20.38
N LYS A 466 -10.63 -4.34 -21.17
CA LYS A 466 -9.60 -5.28 -20.70
C LYS A 466 -8.81 -4.67 -19.52
N TYR A 467 -8.47 -3.40 -19.63
CA TYR A 467 -7.76 -2.69 -18.57
C TYR A 467 -8.60 -2.54 -17.30
N LEU A 468 -9.88 -2.20 -17.41
CA LEU A 468 -10.82 -2.12 -16.27
C LEU A 468 -11.01 -3.48 -15.58
N LEU A 469 -11.01 -4.58 -16.35
CA LEU A 469 -11.02 -5.96 -15.82
C LEU A 469 -9.72 -6.27 -15.06
N GLN A 470 -8.57 -5.91 -15.58
CA GLN A 470 -7.26 -6.10 -14.92
C GLN A 470 -7.16 -5.31 -13.62
N LEU A 471 -7.68 -4.08 -13.60
CA LEU A 471 -7.75 -3.25 -12.39
C LEU A 471 -8.76 -3.76 -11.35
N GLY A 472 -9.59 -4.73 -11.70
CA GLY A 472 -10.63 -5.25 -10.82
C GLY A 472 -11.80 -4.28 -10.61
N ILE A 473 -11.93 -3.23 -11.45
CA ILE A 473 -13.03 -2.26 -11.38
C ILE A 473 -14.33 -2.85 -11.89
N VAL A 474 -14.24 -3.70 -12.91
CA VAL A 474 -15.37 -4.47 -13.43
C VAL A 474 -15.02 -5.95 -13.49
N GLU A 475 -16.04 -6.80 -13.55
CA GLU A 475 -15.91 -8.25 -13.69
C GLU A 475 -16.74 -8.76 -14.88
N SER A 476 -16.25 -9.79 -15.56
CA SER A 476 -17.04 -10.54 -16.53
C SER A 476 -17.70 -11.73 -15.82
N ARG A 477 -19.00 -11.86 -15.94
CA ARG A 477 -19.73 -13.01 -15.42
C ARG A 477 -19.66 -14.20 -16.38
N SER A 478 -20.07 -15.37 -15.89
CA SER A 478 -20.12 -16.62 -16.71
C SER A 478 -21.02 -16.51 -17.95
N ASP A 479 -21.97 -15.58 -17.94
CA ASP A 479 -22.87 -15.25 -19.07
C ASP A 479 -22.37 -14.06 -19.91
N GLU A 480 -21.08 -13.74 -19.83
CA GLU A 480 -20.37 -12.64 -20.51
C GLU A 480 -20.89 -11.23 -20.20
N ARG A 481 -21.85 -11.09 -19.27
CA ARG A 481 -22.27 -9.76 -18.83
C ARG A 481 -21.20 -9.10 -17.98
N ILE A 482 -21.07 -7.78 -18.12
CA ILE A 482 -20.18 -6.97 -17.32
C ILE A 482 -20.92 -6.52 -16.06
N ASN A 483 -20.30 -6.78 -14.92
CA ASN A 483 -20.77 -6.37 -13.61
C ASN A 483 -19.72 -5.48 -12.92
N MET A 484 -20.12 -4.78 -11.87
CA MET A 484 -19.24 -3.91 -11.09
C MET A 484 -19.35 -4.26 -9.60
N PRO A 485 -18.22 -4.49 -8.90
CA PRO A 485 -18.18 -4.65 -7.44
C PRO A 485 -18.74 -3.42 -6.73
N GLU A 486 -19.33 -3.63 -5.55
CA GLU A 486 -20.01 -2.53 -4.83
C GLU A 486 -19.08 -1.43 -4.37
N ILE A 487 -17.81 -1.78 -4.08
CA ILE A 487 -16.76 -0.79 -3.73
C ILE A 487 -16.53 0.26 -4.84
N TYR A 488 -16.93 -0.01 -6.08
CA TYR A 488 -16.82 0.93 -7.20
C TYR A 488 -18.20 1.44 -7.67
N LEU A 489 -19.25 0.69 -7.41
CA LEU A 489 -20.59 0.92 -7.96
C LEU A 489 -21.13 2.30 -7.59
N TYR A 490 -21.06 2.68 -6.31
CA TYR A 490 -21.59 3.96 -5.85
C TYR A 490 -20.72 5.14 -6.31
N GLY A 491 -19.41 4.99 -6.33
CA GLY A 491 -18.48 6.04 -6.75
C GLY A 491 -18.61 6.40 -8.24
N PHE A 492 -19.00 5.43 -9.09
CA PHE A 492 -19.38 5.69 -10.49
C PHE A 492 -20.87 5.98 -10.68
N LYS A 493 -21.68 5.99 -9.61
CA LYS A 493 -23.13 6.20 -9.65
C LYS A 493 -23.87 5.23 -10.60
N VAL A 494 -23.36 3.99 -10.67
CA VAL A 494 -23.93 2.88 -11.42
C VAL A 494 -25.05 2.25 -10.59
N LYS A 495 -26.11 1.76 -11.23
CA LYS A 495 -27.25 1.14 -10.57
C LYS A 495 -27.20 -0.38 -10.65
N ARG A 496 -27.62 -1.06 -9.59
CA ARG A 496 -27.84 -2.49 -9.65
C ARG A 496 -29.20 -2.78 -10.26
N ARG A 497 -29.21 -3.66 -11.25
CA ARG A 497 -30.46 -4.19 -11.80
C ARG A 497 -31.16 -5.00 -10.72
N GLY A 498 -32.35 -4.58 -10.31
CA GLY A 498 -33.12 -5.23 -9.25
C GLY A 498 -33.49 -6.68 -9.60
N GLY A 499 -33.51 -7.56 -8.61
CA GLY A 499 -34.23 -8.83 -8.68
C GLY A 499 -33.47 -10.04 -9.19
N ILE A 500 -32.13 -10.06 -9.28
CA ILE A 500 -31.40 -11.28 -9.58
C ILE A 500 -31.29 -12.12 -8.30
N LYS A 501 -32.03 -13.22 -8.22
CA LYS A 501 -31.81 -14.29 -7.24
C LYS A 501 -30.36 -14.77 -7.39
N ARG A 502 -29.58 -14.66 -6.30
CA ARG A 502 -28.26 -15.31 -6.28
C ARG A 502 -28.46 -16.81 -6.49
N PRO A 503 -27.63 -17.48 -7.31
CA PRO A 503 -27.56 -18.94 -7.29
C PRO A 503 -27.27 -19.38 -5.85
N LYS A 504 -27.94 -20.45 -5.43
CA LYS A 504 -27.75 -21.03 -4.08
C LYS A 504 -26.37 -21.62 -3.95
#